data_c888a6d0657a82d8a2db9ef1ec344db5
#
_entry.id   c888a6d0657a82d8a2db9ef1ec344db5
#
_cell.length_a   1.000
_cell.length_b   1.000
_cell.length_c   1.000
_cell.angle_alpha   90.00
_cell.angle_beta   90.00
_cell.angle_gamma   90.00
#
_symmetry.space_group_name_H-M   'P 1'
#
loop_
_entity.id
_entity.type
_entity.pdbx_description
1 polymer ?
#
loop_
_entity_poly.entity_id
_entity_poly.type
_entity_poly.pdbx_seq_one_letter_code
_entity_poly.pdbx_strand_id
1 'polypeptide(L)'
;LCQNWYQPTIRVTASRRGGNPMQGKTLGGRYQIISHLGGGGFGTTFLAVDRHLPGNPQCVVKQLKPKTADNPSALQAARRLFNREAEVLYQLGNHDRIPRLFAHFEEEQEFYLVQEFIAGYELKRELSAGQQLNEAQVIVLLRDILEILVFVHQQNVIHRDIKPSNLIRRRLDGKLVLIDFGAVKQFGSQVITSEGETSLTIAVGSPGYMPNEQMAGKPRFSSDIFAVGIIGIQAATGLNARQLPEDPRTCEIVWRNFVQVSSEFADVLDKMVRYDFRQRYQSADEALSALNSVPTTALTANIAIPLTDVSSDINSLPTETIAPDDLSSECGIDYSRLRNLLATREWQEADRETTAIVLRICDRSSEKWLRQEDIKKLPCADLLTIDRLWVKYSQGRFGFSVQTSIWKDVGGTWNAEYEIYCCFSKYVGWGNGINTWVASTKDLTFNSTAPSGHLPGGMLDWLWFKYREVAPDGAAFEKWWNILSALASKLQKCQPRSRN
;
A
#
# COMPACT_ATOMS: atom_id res chain seq x y z
N LEU A 1 42.53 -2.55 27.13
CA LEU A 1 43.20 -3.17 26.01
C LEU A 1 42.17 -3.94 25.22
N CYS A 2 41.56 -3.32 24.20
CA CYS A 2 40.98 -3.90 23.00
C CYS A 2 40.18 -2.82 22.28
N GLN A 3 40.90 -1.99 21.55
CA GLN A 3 40.34 -1.16 20.49
C GLN A 3 40.93 -1.69 19.20
N ASN A 4 40.06 -2.17 18.29
CA ASN A 4 40.19 -2.04 16.85
C ASN A 4 39.06 -2.87 16.22
N TRP A 5 37.96 -2.21 15.89
CA TRP A 5 36.94 -2.77 15.00
C TRP A 5 37.10 -2.12 13.63
N TYR A 6 37.43 -2.97 12.68
CA TYR A 6 37.54 -2.73 11.25
C TYR A 6 36.33 -1.96 10.71
N GLN A 7 36.58 -0.77 10.14
CA GLN A 7 35.67 -0.14 9.21
C GLN A 7 35.94 -0.73 7.81
N PRO A 8 35.00 -1.38 7.13
CA PRO A 8 35.14 -1.66 5.72
C PRO A 8 34.98 -0.37 4.93
N THR A 9 36.05 0.10 4.36
CA THR A 9 36.07 1.17 3.36
C THR A 9 35.40 0.61 2.10
N ILE A 10 34.14 0.94 1.89
CA ILE A 10 33.47 0.67 0.62
C ILE A 10 34.12 1.58 -0.43
N ARG A 11 35.01 1.04 -1.24
CA ARG A 11 35.44 1.67 -2.49
C ARG A 11 34.26 1.63 -3.45
N VAL A 12 33.56 2.77 -3.57
CA VAL A 12 32.62 2.99 -4.66
C VAL A 12 33.43 3.07 -5.95
N THR A 13 33.50 1.96 -6.69
CA THR A 13 33.92 1.98 -8.08
C THR A 13 32.83 2.70 -8.87
N ALA A 14 33.12 3.88 -9.37
CA ALA A 14 32.26 4.68 -10.20
C ALA A 14 31.92 3.89 -11.49
N SER A 15 30.76 3.24 -11.53
CA SER A 15 30.14 2.78 -12.74
C SER A 15 29.46 3.98 -13.41
N ARG A 16 30.07 4.44 -14.50
CA ARG A 16 29.50 5.46 -15.38
C ARG A 16 28.28 4.88 -16.09
N ARG A 17 27.07 5.20 -15.56
CA ARG A 17 25.79 5.32 -16.30
C ARG A 17 24.72 5.89 -15.36
N GLY A 18 24.45 7.22 -15.43
CA GLY A 18 23.16 7.81 -15.07
C GLY A 18 22.69 7.75 -13.60
N GLY A 19 23.57 7.81 -12.60
CA GLY A 19 23.19 7.94 -11.20
C GLY A 19 22.53 9.31 -10.96
N ASN A 20 21.41 9.35 -10.20
CA ASN A 20 20.77 10.60 -9.81
C ASN A 20 21.79 11.45 -9.02
N PRO A 21 22.12 12.68 -9.45
CA PRO A 21 23.16 13.52 -8.85
C PRO A 21 22.89 13.87 -7.38
N MET A 22 21.66 13.67 -6.91
CA MET A 22 21.27 13.94 -5.52
C MET A 22 21.53 12.76 -4.56
N GLN A 23 21.75 11.55 -5.04
CA GLN A 23 21.96 10.38 -4.19
C GLN A 23 23.26 10.52 -3.38
N GLY A 24 23.15 10.37 -2.06
CA GLY A 24 24.25 10.57 -1.12
C GLY A 24 24.48 12.02 -0.66
N LYS A 25 23.87 13.02 -1.35
CA LYS A 25 23.93 14.42 -0.91
C LYS A 25 23.23 14.59 0.44
N THR A 26 23.81 15.42 1.32
CA THR A 26 23.18 15.81 2.59
C THR A 26 22.65 17.23 2.45
N LEU A 27 21.36 17.41 2.66
CA LEU A 27 20.65 18.67 2.55
C LEU A 27 20.44 19.28 3.95
N GLY A 28 20.57 20.61 4.04
CA GLY A 28 20.46 21.33 5.32
C GLY A 28 21.42 20.80 6.39
N GLY A 29 22.54 20.17 6.00
CA GLY A 29 23.48 19.53 6.92
C GLY A 29 22.89 18.34 7.73
N ARG A 30 21.67 17.90 7.43
CA ARG A 30 20.90 16.96 8.26
C ARG A 30 20.32 15.80 7.50
N TYR A 31 19.72 16.02 6.33
CA TYR A 31 18.92 15.05 5.60
C TYR A 31 19.72 14.41 4.47
N GLN A 32 20.16 13.17 4.65
CA GLN A 32 20.93 12.45 3.64
C GLN A 32 20.00 11.73 2.66
N ILE A 33 20.10 12.05 1.38
CA ILE A 33 19.32 11.44 0.30
C ILE A 33 19.75 9.99 0.08
N ILE A 34 18.80 9.07 0.15
CA ILE A 34 19.00 7.63 -0.05
C ILE A 34 18.64 7.22 -1.49
N SER A 35 17.44 7.58 -1.94
CA SER A 35 16.95 7.19 -3.27
C SER A 35 15.92 8.17 -3.80
N HIS A 36 15.71 8.12 -5.11
CA HIS A 36 14.63 8.83 -5.78
C HIS A 36 13.31 8.05 -5.59
N LEU A 37 12.23 8.72 -5.20
CA LEU A 37 10.89 8.14 -5.06
C LEU A 37 10.00 8.46 -6.24
N GLY A 38 10.14 9.65 -6.83
CA GLY A 38 9.32 10.08 -7.96
C GLY A 38 9.55 11.54 -8.30
N GLY A 39 9.03 11.98 -9.44
CA GLY A 39 9.08 13.37 -9.87
C GLY A 39 7.91 13.69 -10.77
N GLY A 40 7.53 14.96 -10.80
CA GLY A 40 6.41 15.47 -11.61
C GLY A 40 6.57 16.94 -11.93
N GLY A 41 5.47 17.55 -12.37
CA GLY A 41 5.45 18.98 -12.76
C GLY A 41 5.81 19.94 -11.63
N PHE A 42 5.73 19.52 -10.38
CA PHE A 42 5.95 20.35 -9.18
C PHE A 42 7.31 20.12 -8.51
N GLY A 43 8.10 19.14 -8.94
CA GLY A 43 9.39 18.87 -8.33
C GLY A 43 9.79 17.40 -8.32
N THR A 44 10.81 17.10 -7.52
CA THR A 44 11.37 15.75 -7.37
C THR A 44 11.27 15.33 -5.91
N THR A 45 10.86 14.08 -5.68
CA THR A 45 10.68 13.51 -4.34
C THR A 45 11.72 12.44 -4.08
N PHE A 46 12.34 12.50 -2.90
CA PHE A 46 13.39 11.59 -2.48
C PHE A 46 13.07 10.93 -1.14
N LEU A 47 13.52 9.70 -0.97
CA LEU A 47 13.68 9.09 0.33
C LEU A 47 14.99 9.58 0.94
N ALA A 48 14.95 10.01 2.19
CA ALA A 48 16.11 10.46 2.94
C ALA A 48 16.10 9.87 4.35
N VAL A 49 17.21 10.04 5.07
CA VAL A 49 17.31 9.77 6.51
C VAL A 49 17.72 11.01 7.26
N ASP A 50 17.15 11.19 8.44
CA ASP A 50 17.50 12.25 9.36
C ASP A 50 18.74 11.84 10.18
N ARG A 51 19.89 12.45 9.88
CA ARG A 51 21.19 12.13 10.52
C ARG A 51 21.33 12.70 11.93
N HIS A 52 20.46 13.63 12.33
CA HIS A 52 20.51 14.26 13.65
C HIS A 52 19.64 13.53 14.69
N LEU A 53 18.83 12.55 14.27
CA LEU A 53 18.02 11.77 15.19
C LEU A 53 18.62 10.36 15.39
N PRO A 54 18.52 9.81 16.62
CA PRO A 54 18.92 8.43 16.88
C PRO A 54 18.23 7.44 15.95
N GLY A 55 18.98 6.47 15.41
CA GLY A 55 18.45 5.48 14.48
C GLY A 55 18.28 5.97 13.05
N ASN A 56 18.64 7.22 12.74
CA ASN A 56 18.52 7.81 11.39
C ASN A 56 17.16 7.52 10.74
N PRO A 57 16.04 7.97 11.33
CA PRO A 57 14.72 7.64 10.82
C PRO A 57 14.52 8.14 9.39
N GLN A 58 13.73 7.38 8.61
CA GLN A 58 13.41 7.74 7.23
C GLN A 58 12.46 8.93 7.18
N CYS A 59 12.68 9.80 6.20
CA CYS A 59 11.83 10.93 5.86
C CYS A 59 11.73 11.09 4.35
N VAL A 60 10.76 11.88 3.91
CA VAL A 60 10.58 12.25 2.51
C VAL A 60 11.07 13.68 2.31
N VAL A 61 11.91 13.89 1.32
CA VAL A 61 12.36 15.22 0.90
C VAL A 61 11.76 15.53 -0.47
N LYS A 62 10.93 16.56 -0.53
CA LYS A 62 10.43 17.13 -1.80
C LYS A 62 11.29 18.32 -2.19
N GLN A 63 11.90 18.25 -3.36
CA GLN A 63 12.65 19.33 -3.98
C GLN A 63 11.75 20.01 -5.00
N LEU A 64 11.51 21.30 -4.80
CA LEU A 64 10.76 22.14 -5.73
C LEU A 64 11.76 22.99 -6.53
N LYS A 65 11.79 22.81 -7.84
CA LYS A 65 12.62 23.57 -8.75
C LYS A 65 11.77 24.59 -9.51
N PRO A 66 11.98 25.89 -9.34
CA PRO A 66 11.36 26.89 -10.19
C PRO A 66 11.78 26.65 -11.65
N LYS A 67 10.81 26.56 -12.57
CA LYS A 67 11.10 26.31 -14.01
C LYS A 67 11.87 27.46 -14.67
N THR A 68 11.97 28.61 -14.04
CA THR A 68 12.63 29.83 -14.56
C THR A 68 13.39 30.50 -13.41
N ALA A 69 14.52 29.90 -13.02
CA ALA A 69 15.39 30.43 -11.97
C ALA A 69 15.94 31.84 -12.30
N ASP A 70 16.00 32.19 -13.59
CA ASP A 70 16.54 33.49 -14.06
C ASP A 70 15.51 34.64 -13.98
N ASN A 71 14.25 34.36 -13.63
CA ASN A 71 13.21 35.39 -13.49
C ASN A 71 12.93 35.67 -12.00
N PRO A 72 13.31 36.84 -11.45
CA PRO A 72 13.10 37.18 -10.04
C PRO A 72 11.62 37.11 -9.61
N SER A 73 10.70 37.50 -10.48
CA SER A 73 9.25 37.45 -10.19
C SER A 73 8.75 36.01 -10.08
N ALA A 74 9.23 35.11 -10.96
CA ALA A 74 8.88 33.69 -10.91
C ALA A 74 9.46 33.00 -9.67
N LEU A 75 10.70 33.35 -9.27
CA LEU A 75 11.31 32.84 -8.04
C LEU A 75 10.54 33.31 -6.80
N GLN A 76 10.12 34.57 -6.77
CA GLN A 76 9.31 35.10 -5.65
C GLN A 76 7.93 34.41 -5.59
N ALA A 77 7.30 34.13 -6.72
CA ALA A 77 6.04 33.40 -6.76
C ALA A 77 6.21 31.95 -6.28
N ALA A 78 7.29 31.28 -6.71
CA ALA A 78 7.63 29.94 -6.25
C ALA A 78 7.88 29.90 -4.73
N ARG A 79 8.62 30.88 -4.18
CA ARG A 79 8.85 31.01 -2.73
C ARG A 79 7.55 31.22 -1.95
N ARG A 80 6.62 32.04 -2.47
CA ARG A 80 5.29 32.22 -1.83
C ARG A 80 4.49 30.93 -1.80
N LEU A 81 4.46 30.17 -2.90
CA LEU A 81 3.76 28.90 -3.00
C LEU A 81 4.37 27.85 -2.05
N PHE A 82 5.69 27.79 -2.01
CA PHE A 82 6.44 26.91 -1.12
C PHE A 82 6.15 27.18 0.36
N ASN A 83 6.25 28.44 0.79
CA ASN A 83 5.95 28.81 2.17
C ASN A 83 4.49 28.49 2.52
N ARG A 84 3.58 28.69 1.57
CA ARG A 84 2.17 28.38 1.75
C ARG A 84 1.92 26.88 1.93
N GLU A 85 2.57 26.02 1.14
CA GLU A 85 2.50 24.57 1.32
C GLU A 85 3.01 24.16 2.70
N ALA A 86 4.13 24.73 3.12
CA ALA A 86 4.69 24.47 4.43
C ALA A 86 3.75 24.89 5.58
N GLU A 87 3.15 26.09 5.50
CA GLU A 87 2.17 26.57 6.48
C GLU A 87 0.96 25.64 6.59
N VAL A 88 0.39 25.23 5.46
CA VAL A 88 -0.75 24.32 5.43
C VAL A 88 -0.39 22.95 6.00
N LEU A 89 0.75 22.39 5.60
CA LEU A 89 1.20 21.10 6.14
C LEU A 89 1.48 21.17 7.64
N TYR A 90 2.05 22.29 8.13
CA TYR A 90 2.25 22.51 9.56
C TYR A 90 0.91 22.55 10.30
N GLN A 91 -0.09 23.26 9.75
CA GLN A 91 -1.43 23.38 10.32
C GLN A 91 -2.16 22.00 10.35
N LEU A 92 -2.02 21.20 9.28
CA LEU A 92 -2.66 19.90 9.14
C LEU A 92 -1.89 18.74 9.79
N GLY A 93 -0.62 18.91 10.09
CA GLY A 93 0.31 17.82 10.43
C GLY A 93 0.09 17.16 11.80
N ASN A 94 -0.94 17.54 12.55
CA ASN A 94 -1.34 16.85 13.77
C ASN A 94 -2.41 15.75 13.54
N HIS A 95 -2.78 15.52 12.30
CA HIS A 95 -3.75 14.48 11.96
C HIS A 95 -3.03 13.17 11.62
N ASP A 96 -3.49 12.05 12.21
CA ASP A 96 -2.90 10.71 12.05
C ASP A 96 -2.76 10.25 10.58
N ARG A 97 -3.60 10.77 9.68
CA ARG A 97 -3.64 10.38 8.26
C ARG A 97 -3.14 11.46 7.30
N ILE A 98 -2.27 12.36 7.79
CA ILE A 98 -1.57 13.39 7.00
C ILE A 98 -0.10 13.40 7.45
N PRO A 99 0.88 13.34 6.53
CA PRO A 99 2.30 13.36 6.90
C PRO A 99 2.69 14.64 7.64
N ARG A 100 3.39 14.51 8.74
CA ARG A 100 3.90 15.66 9.49
C ARG A 100 5.01 16.36 8.71
N LEU A 101 5.01 17.69 8.74
CA LEU A 101 6.13 18.49 8.28
C LEU A 101 7.25 18.48 9.34
N PHE A 102 8.46 18.06 8.94
CA PHE A 102 9.64 18.06 9.81
C PHE A 102 10.50 19.30 9.64
N ALA A 103 10.66 19.78 8.39
CA ALA A 103 11.40 20.98 8.07
C ALA A 103 10.99 21.53 6.71
N HIS A 104 11.23 22.83 6.51
CA HIS A 104 11.24 23.47 5.21
C HIS A 104 12.40 24.46 5.17
N PHE A 105 13.12 24.51 4.06
CA PHE A 105 14.27 25.40 3.90
C PHE A 105 14.60 25.62 2.43
N GLU A 106 15.40 26.65 2.19
CA GLU A 106 15.97 26.99 0.88
C GLU A 106 17.48 26.73 0.93
N GLU A 107 18.01 26.04 -0.07
CA GLU A 107 19.44 25.78 -0.24
C GLU A 107 19.75 25.85 -1.75
N GLU A 108 20.78 26.61 -2.13
CA GLU A 108 21.20 26.79 -3.53
C GLU A 108 20.06 27.24 -4.47
N GLN A 109 19.17 28.12 -4.01
CA GLN A 109 17.97 28.61 -4.72
C GLN A 109 16.94 27.52 -5.05
N GLU A 110 17.05 26.37 -4.44
CA GLU A 110 16.07 25.30 -4.49
C GLU A 110 15.32 25.21 -3.17
N PHE A 111 14.05 24.81 -3.22
CA PHE A 111 13.19 24.73 -2.05
C PHE A 111 12.99 23.27 -1.64
N TYR A 112 13.12 23.00 -0.34
CA TYR A 112 13.02 21.65 0.21
C TYR A 112 11.98 21.57 1.32
N LEU A 113 11.01 20.65 1.16
CA LEU A 113 10.09 20.24 2.22
C LEU A 113 10.48 18.86 2.70
N VAL A 114 10.64 18.72 4.02
CA VAL A 114 10.93 17.43 4.65
C VAL A 114 9.73 16.99 5.45
N GLN A 115 9.21 15.81 5.14
CA GLN A 115 7.99 15.27 5.68
C GLN A 115 8.17 13.86 6.24
N GLU A 116 7.23 13.44 7.05
CA GLU A 116 7.11 12.07 7.52
C GLU A 116 7.07 11.07 6.35
N PHE A 117 7.86 10.01 6.44
CA PHE A 117 7.79 8.89 5.51
C PHE A 117 6.66 7.95 5.92
N ILE A 118 5.66 7.80 5.06
CA ILE A 118 4.55 6.88 5.27
C ILE A 118 4.90 5.53 4.63
N ALA A 119 5.16 4.53 5.46
CA ALA A 119 5.41 3.18 5.00
C ALA A 119 4.12 2.55 4.47
N GLY A 120 4.02 2.39 3.15
CA GLY A 120 2.80 1.92 2.49
C GLY A 120 2.96 1.82 0.98
N TYR A 121 1.84 1.76 0.28
CA TYR A 121 1.80 1.78 -1.18
C TYR A 121 0.66 2.70 -1.66
N GLU A 122 0.83 3.25 -2.85
CA GLU A 122 -0.18 4.10 -3.48
C GLU A 122 -1.47 3.32 -3.75
N LEU A 123 -2.62 3.92 -3.46
CA LEU A 123 -3.94 3.36 -3.76
C LEU A 123 -4.10 3.00 -5.25
N LYS A 124 -3.34 3.65 -6.13
CA LYS A 124 -3.28 3.33 -7.55
C LYS A 124 -2.99 1.84 -7.83
N ARG A 125 -2.30 1.14 -6.94
CA ARG A 125 -2.04 -0.30 -7.08
C ARG A 125 -3.29 -1.15 -6.88
N GLU A 126 -4.20 -0.72 -6.00
CA GLU A 126 -5.48 -1.39 -5.74
C GLU A 126 -6.49 -1.15 -6.87
N LEU A 127 -6.35 -0.01 -7.58
CA LEU A 127 -7.23 0.44 -8.64
C LEU A 127 -6.58 0.28 -10.03
N SER A 128 -5.91 -0.84 -10.26
CA SER A 128 -5.32 -1.15 -11.57
C SER A 128 -6.41 -1.35 -12.63
N ALA A 129 -6.11 -1.01 -13.88
CA ALA A 129 -7.07 -1.16 -14.97
C ALA A 129 -7.63 -2.59 -15.07
N GLY A 130 -8.95 -2.69 -15.15
CA GLY A 130 -9.69 -3.97 -15.18
C GLY A 130 -9.95 -4.60 -13.81
N GLN A 131 -9.45 -4.03 -12.73
CA GLN A 131 -9.73 -4.51 -11.37
C GLN A 131 -10.94 -3.77 -10.82
N GLN A 132 -12.01 -4.50 -10.54
CA GLN A 132 -13.25 -3.97 -9.97
C GLN A 132 -13.34 -4.35 -8.49
N LEU A 133 -13.77 -3.39 -7.68
CA LEU A 133 -14.16 -3.61 -6.29
C LEU A 133 -15.68 -3.75 -6.22
N ASN A 134 -16.18 -4.59 -5.31
CA ASN A 134 -17.60 -4.65 -5.04
C ASN A 134 -18.09 -3.40 -4.30
N GLU A 135 -19.40 -3.16 -4.30
CA GLU A 135 -20.02 -1.97 -3.69
C GLU A 135 -19.57 -1.75 -2.24
N ALA A 136 -19.56 -2.78 -1.41
CA ALA A 136 -19.17 -2.68 -0.02
C ALA A 136 -17.70 -2.22 0.14
N GLN A 137 -16.81 -2.74 -0.70
CA GLN A 137 -15.41 -2.33 -0.71
C GLN A 137 -15.23 -0.88 -1.16
N VAL A 138 -16.01 -0.45 -2.17
CA VAL A 138 -15.98 0.95 -2.63
C VAL A 138 -16.52 1.88 -1.54
N ILE A 139 -17.61 1.53 -0.87
CA ILE A 139 -18.15 2.31 0.26
C ILE A 139 -17.11 2.49 1.36
N VAL A 140 -16.40 1.41 1.75
CA VAL A 140 -15.32 1.47 2.76
C VAL A 140 -14.18 2.38 2.29
N LEU A 141 -13.77 2.25 1.02
CA LEU A 141 -12.72 3.08 0.43
C LEU A 141 -13.09 4.57 0.44
N LEU A 142 -14.30 4.91 -0.02
CA LEU A 142 -14.75 6.30 -0.07
C LEU A 142 -14.92 6.90 1.32
N ARG A 143 -15.41 6.13 2.28
CA ARG A 143 -15.50 6.55 3.69
C ARG A 143 -14.13 6.90 4.23
N ASP A 144 -13.15 6.05 4.01
CA ASP A 144 -11.76 6.24 4.48
C ASP A 144 -11.15 7.54 3.91
N ILE A 145 -11.44 7.89 2.64
CA ILE A 145 -11.00 9.14 2.02
C ILE A 145 -11.78 10.35 2.57
N LEU A 146 -13.12 10.27 2.64
CA LEU A 146 -13.97 11.37 3.07
C LEU A 146 -13.70 11.78 4.52
N GLU A 147 -13.41 10.83 5.42
CA GLU A 147 -13.03 11.13 6.80
C GLU A 147 -11.79 12.02 6.90
N ILE A 148 -10.79 11.81 6.04
CA ILE A 148 -9.60 12.68 5.97
C ILE A 148 -10.01 14.06 5.46
N LEU A 149 -10.84 14.11 4.42
CA LEU A 149 -11.27 15.36 3.82
C LEU A 149 -12.18 16.19 4.73
N VAL A 150 -12.98 15.57 5.61
CA VAL A 150 -13.73 16.29 6.64
C VAL A 150 -12.78 17.14 7.48
N PHE A 151 -11.70 16.56 7.99
CA PHE A 151 -10.70 17.29 8.75
C PHE A 151 -10.04 18.41 7.92
N VAL A 152 -9.60 18.11 6.68
CA VAL A 152 -8.93 19.07 5.79
C VAL A 152 -9.85 20.27 5.50
N HIS A 153 -11.11 20.01 5.16
CA HIS A 153 -12.10 21.05 4.86
C HIS A 153 -12.45 21.89 6.09
N GLN A 154 -12.51 21.30 7.29
CA GLN A 154 -12.68 22.03 8.56
C GLN A 154 -11.55 23.04 8.84
N GLN A 155 -10.34 22.76 8.32
CA GLN A 155 -9.23 23.70 8.37
C GLN A 155 -9.27 24.75 7.23
N ASN A 156 -10.37 24.84 6.49
CA ASN A 156 -10.54 25.71 5.31
C ASN A 156 -9.52 25.47 4.20
N VAL A 157 -9.06 24.24 4.03
CA VAL A 157 -8.12 23.84 3.01
C VAL A 157 -8.84 23.02 1.92
N ILE A 158 -8.57 23.33 0.66
CA ILE A 158 -8.98 22.55 -0.51
C ILE A 158 -7.71 21.89 -1.06
N HIS A 159 -7.71 20.56 -1.18
CA HIS A 159 -6.53 19.79 -1.60
C HIS A 159 -6.19 19.97 -3.08
N ARG A 160 -7.19 19.93 -3.97
CA ARG A 160 -7.12 20.18 -5.42
C ARG A 160 -6.43 19.10 -6.27
N ASP A 161 -5.82 18.10 -5.67
CA ASP A 161 -5.17 17.01 -6.40
C ASP A 161 -5.44 15.64 -5.75
N ILE A 162 -6.71 15.40 -5.37
CA ILE A 162 -7.15 14.09 -4.89
C ILE A 162 -7.12 13.11 -6.04
N LYS A 163 -6.32 12.05 -5.89
CA LYS A 163 -6.17 10.96 -6.87
C LYS A 163 -5.53 9.74 -6.20
N PRO A 164 -5.64 8.53 -6.80
CA PRO A 164 -5.10 7.31 -6.19
C PRO A 164 -3.60 7.31 -5.90
N SER A 165 -2.78 8.08 -6.65
CA SER A 165 -1.34 8.18 -6.37
C SER A 165 -1.01 9.11 -5.19
N ASN A 166 -1.94 9.96 -4.75
CA ASN A 166 -1.78 10.84 -3.60
C ASN A 166 -2.43 10.28 -2.32
N LEU A 167 -2.84 9.01 -2.36
CA LEU A 167 -3.38 8.25 -1.24
C LEU A 167 -2.49 7.04 -1.00
N ILE A 168 -1.86 6.98 0.18
CA ILE A 168 -1.01 5.86 0.59
C ILE A 168 -1.80 4.94 1.51
N ARG A 169 -1.95 3.68 1.13
CA ARG A 169 -2.42 2.64 2.06
C ARG A 169 -1.31 2.35 3.05
N ARG A 170 -1.44 2.88 4.27
CA ARG A 170 -0.44 2.71 5.33
C ARG A 170 -0.36 1.25 5.75
N ARG A 171 0.85 0.70 5.78
CA ARG A 171 1.07 -0.72 6.07
C ARG A 171 0.74 -1.11 7.50
N LEU A 172 0.91 -0.18 8.43
CA LEU A 172 0.77 -0.45 9.85
C LEU A 172 -0.66 -0.88 10.22
N ASP A 173 -1.66 -0.23 9.65
CA ASP A 173 -3.07 -0.36 10.05
C ASP A 173 -4.05 -0.45 8.87
N GLY A 174 -3.54 -0.41 7.64
CA GLY A 174 -4.37 -0.44 6.43
C GLY A 174 -5.15 0.83 6.14
N LYS A 175 -5.00 1.89 6.95
CA LYS A 175 -5.68 3.17 6.72
C LYS A 175 -5.06 3.95 5.56
N LEU A 176 -5.86 4.75 4.89
CA LEU A 176 -5.37 5.68 3.89
C LEU A 176 -4.75 6.91 4.55
N VAL A 177 -3.64 7.36 3.99
CA VAL A 177 -2.95 8.61 4.35
C VAL A 177 -2.93 9.49 3.11
N LEU A 178 -3.43 10.71 3.23
CA LEU A 178 -3.46 11.70 2.15
C LEU A 178 -2.13 12.44 2.13
N ILE A 179 -1.47 12.41 0.97
CA ILE A 179 -0.16 13.04 0.75
C ILE A 179 -0.26 14.12 -0.33
N ASP A 180 0.79 14.92 -0.46
CA ASP A 180 0.99 15.89 -1.54
C ASP A 180 0.04 17.09 -1.54
N PHE A 181 0.28 18.00 -0.60
CA PHE A 181 -0.45 19.25 -0.44
C PHE A 181 0.10 20.40 -1.30
N GLY A 182 0.96 20.13 -2.30
CA GLY A 182 1.57 21.14 -3.19
C GLY A 182 0.60 21.92 -4.07
N ALA A 183 -0.65 21.46 -4.15
CA ALA A 183 -1.71 22.10 -4.92
C ALA A 183 -2.71 22.90 -4.09
N VAL A 184 -2.58 22.93 -2.76
CA VAL A 184 -3.61 23.46 -1.85
C VAL A 184 -3.94 24.94 -2.04
N LYS A 185 -5.20 25.28 -1.77
CA LYS A 185 -5.70 26.65 -1.69
C LYS A 185 -6.50 26.81 -0.39
N GLN A 186 -6.21 27.87 0.38
CA GLN A 186 -7.09 28.25 1.48
C GLN A 186 -8.29 29.01 0.94
N PHE A 187 -9.47 28.65 1.43
CA PHE A 187 -10.69 29.35 1.08
C PHE A 187 -10.64 30.79 1.61
N GLY A 188 -10.93 31.77 0.73
CA GLY A 188 -10.95 33.20 1.11
C GLY A 188 -9.63 33.94 0.96
N SER A 189 -8.49 33.30 0.67
CA SER A 189 -7.26 34.00 0.38
C SER A 189 -7.24 34.50 -1.07
N GLN A 190 -7.54 35.77 -1.30
CA GLN A 190 -7.26 36.46 -2.56
C GLN A 190 -5.77 36.80 -2.60
N VAL A 191 -5.08 36.29 -3.60
CA VAL A 191 -3.72 36.80 -3.91
C VAL A 191 -3.90 38.11 -4.65
N ILE A 192 -3.88 39.22 -3.93
CA ILE A 192 -3.81 40.55 -4.56
C ILE A 192 -2.35 40.72 -4.99
N THR A 193 -2.10 40.76 -6.30
CA THR A 193 -0.83 41.22 -6.83
C THR A 193 -0.76 42.74 -6.66
N SER A 194 0.45 43.28 -6.46
CA SER A 194 0.71 44.71 -6.25
C SER A 194 0.25 45.61 -7.41
N GLU A 195 -0.27 45.04 -8.48
CA GLU A 195 -0.76 45.75 -9.70
C GLU A 195 -2.29 45.70 -9.87
N GLY A 196 -3.04 45.21 -8.83
CA GLY A 196 -4.52 45.23 -8.91
C GLY A 196 -5.15 44.23 -9.87
N GLU A 197 -4.37 43.39 -10.53
CA GLU A 197 -4.84 42.31 -11.37
C GLU A 197 -5.13 41.06 -10.52
N THR A 198 -6.33 40.53 -10.58
CA THR A 198 -6.68 39.21 -10.07
C THR A 198 -5.89 38.19 -10.88
N SER A 199 -4.73 37.72 -10.33
CA SER A 199 -3.96 36.69 -11.01
C SER A 199 -4.82 35.45 -11.17
N LEU A 200 -5.09 35.08 -12.40
CA LEU A 200 -5.73 33.83 -12.77
C LEU A 200 -4.98 32.69 -12.07
N THR A 201 -5.64 32.04 -11.15
CA THR A 201 -5.06 30.87 -10.47
C THR A 201 -4.80 29.82 -11.54
N ILE A 202 -3.54 29.47 -11.78
CA ILE A 202 -3.17 28.42 -12.74
C ILE A 202 -3.97 27.17 -12.41
N ALA A 203 -4.57 26.56 -13.42
CA ALA A 203 -5.29 25.29 -13.26
C ALA A 203 -4.31 24.23 -12.73
N VAL A 204 -4.51 23.80 -11.50
CA VAL A 204 -3.69 22.78 -10.84
C VAL A 204 -4.57 21.58 -10.53
N GLY A 205 -4.10 20.39 -10.89
CA GLY A 205 -4.81 19.13 -10.65
C GLY A 205 -4.46 18.09 -11.72
N SER A 206 -4.98 16.90 -11.56
CA SER A 206 -4.70 15.76 -12.43
C SER A 206 -5.86 15.51 -13.41
N PRO A 207 -5.59 15.37 -14.72
CA PRO A 207 -6.62 15.09 -15.73
C PRO A 207 -7.45 13.83 -15.38
N GLY A 208 -8.77 13.94 -15.50
CA GLY A 208 -9.74 12.92 -15.15
C GLY A 208 -10.29 13.03 -13.73
N TYR A 209 -9.57 13.67 -12.79
CA TYR A 209 -10.03 13.91 -11.42
C TYR A 209 -10.36 15.38 -11.16
N MET A 210 -10.03 16.26 -12.05
CA MET A 210 -10.17 17.71 -11.92
C MET A 210 -11.48 18.19 -12.56
N PRO A 211 -12.44 18.78 -11.81
CA PRO A 211 -13.67 19.33 -12.37
C PRO A 211 -13.48 20.72 -13.01
N ASN A 212 -14.49 21.17 -13.76
CA ASN A 212 -14.46 22.40 -14.57
C ASN A 212 -14.16 23.67 -13.78
N GLU A 213 -14.79 23.84 -12.64
CA GLU A 213 -14.59 25.04 -11.81
C GLU A 213 -13.16 25.13 -11.31
N GLN A 214 -12.50 23.98 -11.10
CA GLN A 214 -11.09 23.95 -10.74
C GLN A 214 -10.21 24.26 -11.94
N MET A 215 -10.54 23.75 -13.15
CA MET A 215 -9.88 24.14 -14.40
C MET A 215 -10.00 25.64 -14.66
N ALA A 216 -11.13 26.25 -14.30
CA ALA A 216 -11.33 27.70 -14.38
C ALA A 216 -10.64 28.49 -13.24
N GLY A 217 -9.78 27.85 -12.41
CA GLY A 217 -9.07 28.50 -11.32
C GLY A 217 -9.91 28.85 -10.10
N LYS A 218 -11.15 28.33 -10.00
CA LYS A 218 -12.12 28.60 -8.95
C LYS A 218 -12.45 27.32 -8.13
N PRO A 219 -11.46 26.61 -7.57
CA PRO A 219 -11.70 25.39 -6.81
C PRO A 219 -12.58 25.66 -5.59
N ARG A 220 -13.36 24.63 -5.20
CA ARG A 220 -14.27 24.62 -4.06
C ARG A 220 -14.07 23.33 -3.26
N PHE A 221 -14.64 23.20 -2.08
CA PHE A 221 -14.66 21.93 -1.34
C PHE A 221 -15.33 20.82 -2.16
N SER A 222 -16.38 21.15 -2.91
CA SER A 222 -17.05 20.23 -3.84
C SER A 222 -16.17 19.78 -5.01
N SER A 223 -15.03 20.43 -5.27
CA SER A 223 -14.06 19.97 -6.27
C SER A 223 -13.26 18.76 -5.78
N ASP A 224 -12.90 18.71 -4.50
CA ASP A 224 -12.28 17.50 -3.90
C ASP A 224 -13.29 16.35 -3.85
N ILE A 225 -14.57 16.65 -3.57
CA ILE A 225 -15.64 15.63 -3.55
C ILE A 225 -15.85 15.02 -4.94
N PHE A 226 -15.79 15.82 -6.01
CA PHE A 226 -15.83 15.32 -7.38
C PHE A 226 -14.70 14.29 -7.62
N ALA A 227 -13.47 14.64 -7.23
CA ALA A 227 -12.32 13.73 -7.38
C ALA A 227 -12.51 12.42 -6.59
N VAL A 228 -13.11 12.47 -5.40
CA VAL A 228 -13.47 11.27 -4.62
C VAL A 228 -14.52 10.43 -5.34
N GLY A 229 -15.56 11.07 -5.90
CA GLY A 229 -16.57 10.37 -6.71
C GLY A 229 -15.97 9.65 -7.92
N ILE A 230 -15.04 10.31 -8.63
CA ILE A 230 -14.29 9.68 -9.75
C ILE A 230 -13.48 8.47 -9.27
N ILE A 231 -12.83 8.54 -8.10
CA ILE A 231 -12.13 7.38 -7.52
C ILE A 231 -13.11 6.24 -7.24
N GLY A 232 -14.31 6.55 -6.72
CA GLY A 232 -15.35 5.56 -6.48
C GLY A 232 -15.84 4.88 -7.76
N ILE A 233 -16.11 5.65 -8.80
CA ILE A 233 -16.51 5.13 -10.12
C ILE A 233 -15.38 4.29 -10.74
N GLN A 234 -14.14 4.75 -10.67
CA GLN A 234 -12.98 3.97 -11.12
C GLN A 234 -12.88 2.64 -10.38
N ALA A 235 -13.05 2.65 -9.06
CA ALA A 235 -12.97 1.46 -8.22
C ALA A 235 -14.09 0.45 -8.56
N ALA A 236 -15.31 0.94 -8.78
CA ALA A 236 -16.46 0.11 -9.11
C ALA A 236 -16.41 -0.47 -10.53
N THR A 237 -16.01 0.36 -11.52
CA THR A 237 -16.04 -0.02 -12.92
C THR A 237 -14.75 -0.66 -13.44
N GLY A 238 -13.61 -0.45 -12.75
CA GLY A 238 -12.28 -0.82 -13.23
C GLY A 238 -11.78 0.04 -14.40
N LEU A 239 -12.53 1.07 -14.81
CA LEU A 239 -12.15 1.99 -15.89
C LEU A 239 -11.20 3.06 -15.36
N ASN A 240 -10.23 3.47 -16.19
CA ASN A 240 -9.39 4.61 -15.85
C ASN A 240 -10.24 5.90 -15.87
N ALA A 241 -10.00 6.82 -14.94
CA ALA A 241 -10.72 8.10 -14.83
C ALA A 241 -10.78 8.89 -16.15
N ARG A 242 -9.75 8.78 -17.01
CA ARG A 242 -9.71 9.44 -18.33
C ARG A 242 -10.53 8.72 -19.42
N GLN A 243 -10.98 7.51 -19.15
CA GLN A 243 -11.74 6.66 -20.08
C GLN A 243 -13.23 6.68 -19.75
N LEU A 244 -13.63 7.36 -18.69
CA LEU A 244 -15.04 7.50 -18.32
C LEU A 244 -15.73 8.35 -19.39
N PRO A 245 -16.77 7.82 -20.05
CA PRO A 245 -17.51 8.58 -21.06
C PRO A 245 -18.37 9.66 -20.41
N GLU A 246 -18.54 10.75 -21.12
CA GLU A 246 -19.41 11.86 -20.74
C GLU A 246 -20.61 11.96 -21.70
N ASP A 247 -21.78 12.30 -21.20
CA ASP A 247 -22.93 12.62 -22.02
C ASP A 247 -22.69 13.95 -22.74
N PRO A 248 -22.73 13.99 -24.10
CA PRO A 248 -22.37 15.17 -24.87
C PRO A 248 -23.35 16.35 -24.70
N ARG A 249 -24.52 16.13 -24.11
CA ARG A 249 -25.54 17.18 -23.89
C ARG A 249 -25.46 17.76 -22.48
N THR A 250 -25.25 16.89 -21.50
CA THR A 250 -25.28 17.26 -20.07
C THR A 250 -23.88 17.39 -19.47
N CYS A 251 -22.85 16.86 -20.14
CA CYS A 251 -21.49 16.71 -19.65
C CYS A 251 -21.40 15.87 -18.35
N GLU A 252 -22.44 15.10 -18.04
CA GLU A 252 -22.43 14.20 -16.88
C GLU A 252 -21.65 12.92 -17.21
N ILE A 253 -20.99 12.35 -16.20
CA ILE A 253 -20.26 11.08 -16.33
C ILE A 253 -21.24 9.91 -16.51
N VAL A 254 -21.08 9.15 -17.58
CA VAL A 254 -21.91 7.96 -17.87
C VAL A 254 -21.15 6.73 -17.41
N TRP A 255 -21.49 6.17 -16.25
CA TRP A 255 -20.77 5.05 -15.65
C TRP A 255 -21.66 3.88 -15.23
N ARG A 256 -22.96 4.10 -14.94
CA ARG A 256 -23.87 3.07 -14.42
C ARG A 256 -24.00 1.83 -15.35
N ASN A 257 -23.77 2.01 -16.64
CA ASN A 257 -23.83 0.92 -17.63
C ASN A 257 -22.68 -0.08 -17.53
N PHE A 258 -21.63 0.23 -16.76
CA PHE A 258 -20.40 -0.58 -16.67
C PHE A 258 -20.35 -1.44 -15.40
N VAL A 259 -21.28 -1.25 -14.46
CA VAL A 259 -21.27 -1.97 -13.18
C VAL A 259 -22.68 -2.04 -12.60
N GLN A 260 -22.96 -3.13 -11.87
CA GLN A 260 -24.20 -3.28 -11.10
C GLN A 260 -23.92 -2.93 -9.63
N VAL A 261 -24.60 -1.89 -9.15
CA VAL A 261 -24.58 -1.44 -7.75
C VAL A 261 -26.00 -1.08 -7.33
N SER A 262 -26.25 -0.90 -6.03
CA SER A 262 -27.55 -0.44 -5.53
C SER A 262 -27.86 0.97 -6.06
N SER A 263 -29.17 1.27 -6.21
CA SER A 263 -29.62 2.57 -6.67
C SER A 263 -29.18 3.67 -5.71
N GLU A 264 -29.26 3.42 -4.42
CA GLU A 264 -28.91 4.33 -3.35
C GLU A 264 -27.42 4.70 -3.40
N PHE A 265 -26.55 3.71 -3.59
CA PHE A 265 -25.12 3.97 -3.75
C PHE A 265 -24.81 4.71 -5.05
N ALA A 266 -25.47 4.31 -6.14
CA ALA A 266 -25.29 4.97 -7.43
C ALA A 266 -25.69 6.45 -7.37
N ASP A 267 -26.79 6.79 -6.68
CA ASP A 267 -27.26 8.17 -6.51
C ASP A 267 -26.26 9.02 -5.69
N VAL A 268 -25.58 8.41 -4.69
CA VAL A 268 -24.51 9.08 -3.94
C VAL A 268 -23.34 9.40 -4.85
N LEU A 269 -22.89 8.46 -5.66
CA LEU A 269 -21.79 8.67 -6.62
C LEU A 269 -22.15 9.71 -7.68
N ASP A 270 -23.33 9.62 -8.28
CA ASP A 270 -23.79 10.60 -9.27
C ASP A 270 -23.79 12.02 -8.69
N LYS A 271 -24.28 12.18 -7.46
CA LYS A 271 -24.29 13.49 -6.82
C LYS A 271 -22.88 14.00 -6.53
N MET A 272 -21.90 13.13 -6.22
CA MET A 272 -20.51 13.55 -6.07
C MET A 272 -19.92 14.10 -7.36
N VAL A 273 -20.27 13.52 -8.52
CA VAL A 273 -19.64 13.83 -9.82
C VAL A 273 -20.51 14.72 -10.73
N ARG A 274 -21.56 15.35 -10.22
CA ARG A 274 -22.39 16.30 -11.01
C ARG A 274 -21.51 17.34 -11.70
N TYR A 275 -21.80 17.62 -12.97
CA TYR A 275 -21.09 18.64 -13.74
C TYR A 275 -21.17 20.02 -13.08
N ASP A 276 -22.38 20.43 -12.67
CA ASP A 276 -22.58 21.65 -11.89
C ASP A 276 -22.20 21.42 -10.42
N PHE A 277 -21.13 22.08 -9.97
CA PHE A 277 -20.65 21.98 -8.59
C PHE A 277 -21.70 22.34 -7.54
N ARG A 278 -22.71 23.17 -7.87
CA ARG A 278 -23.81 23.55 -6.95
C ARG A 278 -24.76 22.40 -6.65
N GLN A 279 -24.81 21.39 -7.53
CA GLN A 279 -25.64 20.20 -7.38
C GLN A 279 -24.90 19.07 -6.64
N ARG A 280 -23.61 19.22 -6.37
CA ARG A 280 -22.83 18.27 -5.59
C ARG A 280 -23.05 18.45 -4.09
N TYR A 281 -22.52 17.54 -3.30
CA TYR A 281 -22.33 17.78 -1.87
C TYR A 281 -21.39 18.97 -1.68
N GLN A 282 -21.73 19.87 -0.76
CA GLN A 282 -20.97 21.10 -0.55
C GLN A 282 -19.83 20.93 0.46
N SER A 283 -19.86 19.87 1.27
CA SER A 283 -18.82 19.52 2.21
C SER A 283 -18.54 18.01 2.19
N ALA A 284 -17.34 17.61 2.63
CA ALA A 284 -16.99 16.20 2.79
C ALA A 284 -17.88 15.51 3.84
N ASP A 285 -18.34 16.24 4.86
CA ASP A 285 -19.23 15.74 5.90
C ASP A 285 -20.62 15.39 5.34
N GLU A 286 -21.19 16.23 4.46
CA GLU A 286 -22.43 15.91 3.75
C GLU A 286 -22.31 14.64 2.91
N ALA A 287 -21.21 14.51 2.15
CA ALA A 287 -20.94 13.35 1.32
C ALA A 287 -20.74 12.08 2.16
N LEU A 288 -20.02 12.18 3.27
CA LEU A 288 -19.80 11.08 4.21
C LEU A 288 -21.13 10.64 4.86
N SER A 289 -21.96 11.58 5.28
CA SER A 289 -23.27 11.31 5.87
C SER A 289 -24.20 10.60 4.88
N ALA A 290 -24.23 11.04 3.62
CA ALA A 290 -24.99 10.38 2.56
C ALA A 290 -24.49 8.95 2.30
N LEU A 291 -23.17 8.76 2.24
CA LEU A 291 -22.56 7.44 2.04
C LEU A 291 -22.87 6.49 3.22
N ASN A 292 -22.89 6.98 4.44
CA ASN A 292 -23.25 6.21 5.63
C ASN A 292 -24.72 5.82 5.68
N SER A 293 -25.58 6.55 4.97
CA SER A 293 -27.02 6.26 4.88
C SER A 293 -27.37 5.19 3.84
N VAL A 294 -26.42 4.77 3.00
CA VAL A 294 -26.63 3.68 2.04
C VAL A 294 -26.86 2.38 2.81
N PRO A 295 -28.02 1.70 2.59
CA PRO A 295 -28.30 0.43 3.27
C PRO A 295 -27.27 -0.63 2.88
N THR A 296 -26.49 -1.05 3.84
CA THR A 296 -25.46 -2.09 3.62
C THR A 296 -26.10 -3.48 3.69
N THR A 297 -27.08 -3.74 2.81
CA THR A 297 -27.79 -5.03 2.76
C THR A 297 -26.92 -6.21 2.35
N ALA A 298 -25.71 -5.96 1.89
CA ALA A 298 -24.76 -7.00 1.47
C ALA A 298 -23.65 -7.30 2.51
N LEU A 299 -23.53 -6.56 3.62
CA LEU A 299 -22.51 -6.82 4.64
C LEU A 299 -23.00 -7.74 5.77
N THR A 300 -24.30 -7.99 5.89
CA THR A 300 -24.87 -8.82 6.96
C THR A 300 -24.93 -10.31 6.62
N ALA A 301 -24.57 -10.71 5.42
CA ALA A 301 -24.51 -12.15 5.11
C ALA A 301 -23.25 -12.85 5.62
N ASN A 302 -22.24 -12.14 6.17
CA ASN A 302 -21.01 -12.77 6.66
C ASN A 302 -20.44 -12.24 7.98
N ILE A 303 -21.11 -11.31 8.70
CA ILE A 303 -20.67 -10.90 10.04
C ILE A 303 -21.92 -10.57 10.87
N ALA A 304 -22.69 -11.57 11.28
CA ALA A 304 -23.61 -11.45 12.40
C ALA A 304 -23.27 -12.54 13.40
N ILE A 305 -22.52 -12.17 14.43
CA ILE A 305 -22.57 -12.88 15.72
C ILE A 305 -23.72 -12.22 16.48
N PRO A 306 -24.84 -12.91 16.71
CA PRO A 306 -25.87 -12.38 17.62
C PRO A 306 -25.39 -12.60 19.05
N LEU A 307 -25.16 -11.51 19.77
CA LEU A 307 -25.25 -11.54 21.22
C LEU A 307 -26.74 -11.53 21.59
N THR A 308 -27.29 -12.68 21.87
CA THR A 308 -28.53 -12.78 22.63
C THR A 308 -28.36 -13.78 23.76
N ASP A 309 -28.93 -13.37 24.88
CA ASP A 309 -28.92 -13.99 26.21
C ASP A 309 -29.19 -15.49 26.21
N VAL A 310 -28.48 -16.13 27.10
CA VAL A 310 -28.61 -17.53 27.48
C VAL A 310 -29.92 -17.77 28.24
N SER A 311 -30.84 -18.53 27.64
CA SER A 311 -31.69 -19.45 28.40
C SER A 311 -32.25 -20.52 27.47
N SER A 312 -31.88 -21.78 27.78
CA SER A 312 -32.59 -23.03 27.50
C SER A 312 -33.31 -23.21 26.16
N ASP A 313 -32.68 -23.98 25.22
CA ASP A 313 -33.25 -25.27 24.79
C ASP A 313 -32.29 -25.95 23.81
N ILE A 314 -31.78 -27.08 24.22
CA ILE A 314 -31.02 -28.03 23.40
C ILE A 314 -32.02 -28.79 22.56
N ASN A 315 -32.14 -28.48 21.27
CA ASN A 315 -32.37 -29.42 20.17
C ASN A 315 -32.81 -28.65 18.90
N SER A 316 -32.11 -28.94 17.81
CA SER A 316 -32.37 -28.49 16.42
C SER A 316 -31.68 -27.21 15.94
N LEU A 317 -30.36 -27.32 15.57
CA LEU A 317 -29.73 -26.44 14.61
C LEU A 317 -29.77 -27.10 13.21
N PRO A 318 -30.11 -26.36 12.16
CA PRO A 318 -29.85 -26.81 10.79
C PRO A 318 -28.37 -26.72 10.52
N THR A 319 -27.76 -27.82 10.18
CA THR A 319 -26.38 -27.94 9.71
C THR A 319 -26.28 -27.27 8.34
N GLU A 320 -25.80 -26.04 8.26
CA GLU A 320 -25.30 -25.51 6.99
C GLU A 320 -24.12 -26.38 6.57
N THR A 321 -24.29 -27.14 5.52
CA THR A 321 -23.26 -27.94 4.86
C THR A 321 -22.24 -27.00 4.23
N ILE A 322 -21.20 -26.63 5.02
CA ILE A 322 -19.95 -26.08 4.46
C ILE A 322 -19.39 -27.18 3.56
N ALA A 323 -19.20 -26.89 2.29
CA ALA A 323 -18.58 -27.84 1.36
C ALA A 323 -17.29 -28.38 1.99
N PRO A 324 -17.10 -29.71 2.05
CA PRO A 324 -15.96 -30.31 2.71
C PRO A 324 -14.66 -29.80 2.09
N ASP A 325 -13.64 -29.50 2.92
CA ASP A 325 -12.34 -29.13 2.43
C ASP A 325 -11.79 -30.22 1.52
N ASP A 326 -11.29 -29.82 0.36
CA ASP A 326 -10.55 -30.71 -0.52
C ASP A 326 -9.17 -30.97 0.10
N LEU A 327 -9.05 -32.13 0.76
CA LEU A 327 -7.82 -32.60 1.41
C LEU A 327 -7.02 -33.57 0.51
N SER A 328 -7.15 -33.44 -0.81
CA SER A 328 -6.48 -34.33 -1.77
C SER A 328 -4.96 -34.31 -1.61
N SER A 329 -4.34 -35.48 -1.73
CA SER A 329 -2.92 -35.71 -1.63
C SER A 329 -2.48 -36.74 -2.68
N GLU A 330 -1.39 -36.46 -3.39
CA GLU A 330 -0.72 -37.43 -4.25
C GLU A 330 0.20 -38.37 -3.45
N CYS A 331 0.63 -37.94 -2.27
CA CYS A 331 1.52 -38.69 -1.38
C CYS A 331 0.81 -39.44 -0.26
N GLY A 332 -0.53 -39.43 -0.23
CA GLY A 332 -1.30 -40.10 0.83
C GLY A 332 -1.18 -39.41 2.20
N ILE A 333 -0.96 -38.11 2.25
CA ILE A 333 -0.88 -37.32 3.47
C ILE A 333 -2.28 -37.03 4.00
N ASP A 334 -2.51 -37.27 5.30
CA ASP A 334 -3.72 -36.81 6.00
C ASP A 334 -3.54 -35.36 6.46
N TYR A 335 -4.30 -34.46 5.85
CA TYR A 335 -4.33 -33.03 6.16
C TYR A 335 -5.33 -32.65 7.25
N SER A 336 -6.05 -33.59 7.83
CA SER A 336 -7.10 -33.33 8.83
C SER A 336 -6.55 -32.57 10.04
N ARG A 337 -5.35 -32.92 10.50
CA ARG A 337 -4.70 -32.24 11.62
C ARG A 337 -4.36 -30.79 11.25
N LEU A 338 -3.74 -30.53 10.10
CA LEU A 338 -3.42 -29.18 9.65
C LEU A 338 -4.69 -28.34 9.52
N ARG A 339 -5.74 -28.87 8.88
CA ARG A 339 -7.04 -28.21 8.76
C ARG A 339 -7.60 -27.82 10.12
N ASN A 340 -7.59 -28.72 11.10
CA ASN A 340 -8.14 -28.46 12.43
C ASN A 340 -7.36 -27.37 13.16
N LEU A 341 -6.03 -27.41 13.13
CA LEU A 341 -5.17 -26.38 13.72
C LEU A 341 -5.41 -24.99 13.10
N LEU A 342 -5.59 -24.93 11.78
CA LEU A 342 -5.91 -23.68 11.09
C LEU A 342 -7.32 -23.20 11.42
N ALA A 343 -8.29 -24.10 11.53
CA ALA A 343 -9.67 -23.77 11.89
C ALA A 343 -9.78 -23.22 13.32
N THR A 344 -9.00 -23.74 14.26
CA THR A 344 -8.91 -23.23 15.64
C THR A 344 -7.96 -22.05 15.80
N ARG A 345 -7.32 -21.60 14.69
CA ARG A 345 -6.33 -20.50 14.69
C ARG A 345 -5.10 -20.76 15.56
N GLU A 346 -4.74 -22.01 15.73
CA GLU A 346 -3.50 -22.44 16.39
C GLU A 346 -2.32 -22.29 15.41
N TRP A 347 -2.01 -21.04 15.02
CA TRP A 347 -1.11 -20.71 13.94
C TRP A 347 0.30 -21.27 14.10
N GLN A 348 0.82 -21.31 15.34
CA GLN A 348 2.15 -21.82 15.62
C GLN A 348 2.23 -23.33 15.40
N GLU A 349 1.24 -24.07 15.87
CA GLU A 349 1.19 -25.52 15.68
C GLU A 349 0.87 -25.87 14.22
N ALA A 350 0.03 -25.09 13.53
CA ALA A 350 -0.23 -25.23 12.10
C ALA A 350 1.04 -25.01 11.27
N ASP A 351 1.88 -24.08 11.64
CA ASP A 351 3.15 -23.80 10.99
C ASP A 351 4.14 -24.96 11.17
N ARG A 352 4.23 -25.50 12.39
CA ARG A 352 5.02 -26.70 12.68
C ARG A 352 4.52 -27.92 11.92
N GLU A 353 3.20 -28.12 11.87
CA GLU A 353 2.60 -29.23 11.13
C GLU A 353 2.85 -29.11 9.64
N THR A 354 2.71 -27.90 9.08
CA THR A 354 3.04 -27.61 7.66
C THR A 354 4.49 -27.99 7.37
N THR A 355 5.40 -27.57 8.22
CA THR A 355 6.82 -27.89 8.14
C THR A 355 7.06 -29.40 8.13
N ALA A 356 6.45 -30.12 9.07
CA ALA A 356 6.59 -31.57 9.21
C ALA A 356 6.05 -32.32 7.97
N ILE A 357 4.89 -31.88 7.44
CA ILE A 357 4.27 -32.43 6.25
C ILE A 357 5.19 -32.26 5.03
N VAL A 358 5.69 -31.06 4.78
CA VAL A 358 6.55 -30.78 3.63
C VAL A 358 7.86 -31.57 3.69
N LEU A 359 8.48 -31.68 4.88
CA LEU A 359 9.65 -32.52 5.08
C LEU A 359 9.38 -34.01 4.81
N ARG A 360 8.21 -34.50 5.23
CA ARG A 360 7.79 -35.89 4.99
C ARG A 360 7.60 -36.18 3.51
N ILE A 361 6.89 -35.29 2.79
CA ILE A 361 6.66 -35.43 1.34
C ILE A 361 7.99 -35.45 0.57
N CYS A 362 8.95 -34.67 1.03
CA CYS A 362 10.27 -34.56 0.37
C CYS A 362 11.28 -35.60 0.84
N ASP A 363 10.91 -36.55 1.72
CA ASP A 363 11.79 -37.54 2.36
C ASP A 363 13.02 -36.90 3.02
N ARG A 364 12.76 -35.79 3.77
CA ARG A 364 13.79 -34.96 4.43
C ARG A 364 13.58 -34.83 5.94
N SER A 365 12.78 -35.72 6.53
CA SER A 365 12.44 -35.68 7.96
C SER A 365 13.64 -35.83 8.88
N SER A 366 14.66 -36.60 8.48
CA SER A 366 15.91 -36.82 9.21
C SER A 366 16.82 -35.58 9.17
N GLU A 367 16.93 -34.96 8.01
CA GLU A 367 17.79 -33.81 7.78
C GLU A 367 17.20 -32.50 8.33
N LYS A 368 15.88 -32.41 8.43
CA LYS A 368 15.13 -31.24 8.90
C LYS A 368 15.36 -29.96 8.08
N TRP A 369 15.69 -30.08 6.79
CA TRP A 369 15.86 -28.96 5.87
C TRP A 369 15.65 -29.40 4.42
N LEU A 370 15.27 -28.45 3.54
CA LEU A 370 15.00 -28.68 2.12
C LEU A 370 16.07 -28.07 1.23
N ARG A 371 16.29 -28.70 0.08
CA ARG A 371 17.02 -28.16 -1.05
C ARG A 371 16.04 -27.63 -2.10
N GLN A 372 16.54 -26.83 -3.00
CA GLN A 372 15.76 -26.33 -4.13
C GLN A 372 15.18 -27.47 -5.00
N GLU A 373 15.96 -28.54 -5.19
CA GLU A 373 15.54 -29.73 -5.93
C GLU A 373 14.37 -30.45 -5.26
N ASP A 374 14.31 -30.42 -3.94
CA ASP A 374 13.24 -31.05 -3.16
C ASP A 374 11.92 -30.29 -3.38
N ILE A 375 11.96 -28.96 -3.39
CA ILE A 375 10.78 -28.12 -3.72
C ILE A 375 10.26 -28.37 -5.14
N LYS A 376 11.16 -28.53 -6.11
CA LYS A 376 10.77 -28.83 -7.51
C LYS A 376 10.01 -30.15 -7.64
N LYS A 377 10.30 -31.13 -6.76
CA LYS A 377 9.67 -32.45 -6.75
C LYS A 377 8.35 -32.49 -5.97
N LEU A 378 8.03 -31.47 -5.19
CA LEU A 378 6.80 -31.44 -4.38
C LEU A 378 5.57 -31.65 -5.28
N PRO A 379 4.67 -32.60 -5.02
CA PRO A 379 3.49 -32.81 -5.85
C PRO A 379 2.56 -31.61 -5.84
N CYS A 380 1.88 -31.35 -6.94
CA CYS A 380 1.02 -30.19 -7.08
C CYS A 380 -0.22 -30.27 -6.19
N ALA A 381 -0.85 -31.44 -6.06
CA ALA A 381 -2.03 -31.60 -5.21
C ALA A 381 -1.68 -31.26 -3.76
N ASP A 382 -0.57 -31.79 -3.25
CA ASP A 382 -0.15 -31.55 -1.86
C ASP A 382 0.19 -30.10 -1.59
N LEU A 383 0.96 -29.46 -2.48
CA LEU A 383 1.30 -28.04 -2.35
C LEU A 383 0.05 -27.14 -2.38
N LEU A 384 -0.89 -27.41 -3.30
CA LEU A 384 -2.13 -26.65 -3.41
C LEU A 384 -3.08 -26.91 -2.24
N THR A 385 -3.12 -28.12 -1.68
CA THR A 385 -3.94 -28.43 -0.51
C THR A 385 -3.44 -27.66 0.73
N ILE A 386 -2.13 -27.65 0.99
CA ILE A 386 -1.55 -26.85 2.08
C ILE A 386 -1.89 -25.37 1.87
N ASP A 387 -1.65 -24.84 0.67
CA ASP A 387 -1.88 -23.43 0.37
C ASP A 387 -3.34 -23.03 0.53
N ARG A 388 -4.29 -23.82 -0.03
CA ARG A 388 -5.73 -23.55 0.12
C ARG A 388 -6.19 -23.53 1.57
N LEU A 389 -5.70 -24.44 2.40
CA LEU A 389 -6.03 -24.47 3.83
C LEU A 389 -5.54 -23.19 4.53
N TRP A 390 -4.29 -22.80 4.32
CA TRP A 390 -3.73 -21.56 4.88
C TRP A 390 -4.51 -20.33 4.42
N VAL A 391 -4.76 -20.19 3.12
CA VAL A 391 -5.51 -19.05 2.53
C VAL A 391 -6.93 -19.01 3.08
N LYS A 392 -7.65 -20.14 3.09
CA LYS A 392 -9.05 -20.22 3.57
C LYS A 392 -9.17 -19.78 5.02
N TYR A 393 -8.45 -20.41 5.92
CA TYR A 393 -8.61 -20.19 7.36
C TYR A 393 -7.98 -18.89 7.86
N SER A 394 -7.06 -18.28 7.10
CA SER A 394 -6.51 -16.96 7.39
C SER A 394 -7.25 -15.82 6.66
N GLN A 395 -8.31 -16.12 5.94
CA GLN A 395 -9.05 -15.14 5.13
C GLN A 395 -8.13 -14.41 4.11
N GLY A 396 -7.28 -15.16 3.43
CA GLY A 396 -6.37 -14.63 2.40
C GLY A 396 -5.11 -13.96 2.94
N ARG A 397 -4.88 -13.98 4.26
CA ARG A 397 -3.71 -13.32 4.87
C ARG A 397 -2.43 -14.14 4.78
N PHE A 398 -2.52 -15.46 4.92
CA PHE A 398 -1.40 -16.40 4.98
C PHE A 398 -1.49 -17.44 3.88
N GLY A 399 -0.34 -18.03 3.53
CA GLY A 399 -0.23 -19.07 2.50
C GLY A 399 0.94 -18.83 1.56
N PHE A 400 1.35 -19.90 0.88
CA PHE A 400 2.44 -19.83 -0.08
C PHE A 400 2.11 -19.00 -1.33
N SER A 401 0.85 -19.02 -1.76
CA SER A 401 0.39 -18.18 -2.88
C SER A 401 0.42 -16.71 -2.50
N VAL A 402 0.08 -16.36 -1.25
CA VAL A 402 0.18 -14.99 -0.72
C VAL A 402 1.64 -14.54 -0.71
N GLN A 403 2.55 -15.38 -0.19
CA GLN A 403 3.99 -15.12 -0.20
C GLN A 403 4.52 -14.95 -1.63
N THR A 404 4.07 -15.79 -2.55
CA THR A 404 4.47 -15.75 -3.96
C THR A 404 3.98 -14.48 -4.65
N SER A 405 2.77 -14.01 -4.34
CA SER A 405 2.26 -12.73 -4.83
C SER A 405 3.14 -11.58 -4.36
N ILE A 406 3.40 -11.51 -3.05
CA ILE A 406 4.27 -10.49 -2.47
C ILE A 406 5.68 -10.55 -3.08
N TRP A 407 6.24 -11.75 -3.28
CA TRP A 407 7.53 -11.93 -3.93
C TRP A 407 7.57 -11.32 -5.34
N LYS A 408 6.54 -11.56 -6.16
CA LYS A 408 6.40 -10.97 -7.49
C LYS A 408 6.24 -9.46 -7.45
N ASP A 409 5.45 -8.95 -6.51
CA ASP A 409 5.15 -7.53 -6.37
C ASP A 409 6.39 -6.69 -5.99
N VAL A 410 7.34 -7.29 -5.26
CA VAL A 410 8.61 -6.63 -4.95
C VAL A 410 9.66 -6.76 -6.07
N GLY A 411 9.30 -7.37 -7.21
CA GLY A 411 10.21 -7.60 -8.33
C GLY A 411 11.02 -8.90 -8.23
N GLY A 412 10.55 -9.84 -7.40
CA GLY A 412 11.19 -11.14 -7.19
C GLY A 412 11.19 -12.00 -8.44
N THR A 413 12.38 -12.35 -8.90
CA THR A 413 12.66 -13.25 -10.03
C THR A 413 13.59 -14.37 -9.58
N TRP A 414 13.87 -15.29 -10.50
CA TRP A 414 14.85 -16.38 -10.25
C TRP A 414 16.25 -15.88 -9.88
N ASN A 415 16.67 -14.76 -10.45
CA ASN A 415 17.97 -14.13 -10.21
C ASN A 415 17.78 -12.78 -9.49
N ALA A 416 16.80 -12.68 -8.60
CA ALA A 416 16.55 -11.46 -7.86
C ALA A 416 17.78 -11.08 -6.99
N GLU A 417 18.12 -9.81 -6.98
CA GLU A 417 19.19 -9.26 -6.16
C GLU A 417 18.82 -9.26 -4.67
N TYR A 418 19.82 -9.19 -3.79
CA TYR A 418 19.66 -9.23 -2.34
C TYR A 418 18.68 -8.18 -1.81
N GLU A 419 18.66 -7.00 -2.42
CA GLU A 419 17.73 -5.90 -2.08
C GLU A 419 16.26 -6.28 -2.25
N ILE A 420 15.92 -7.01 -3.31
CA ILE A 420 14.56 -7.54 -3.56
C ILE A 420 14.16 -8.48 -2.44
N TYR A 421 15.11 -9.32 -2.03
CA TYR A 421 14.91 -10.24 -0.95
C TYR A 421 14.68 -9.53 0.39
N CYS A 422 15.49 -8.50 0.70
CA CYS A 422 15.31 -7.64 1.88
C CYS A 422 13.94 -6.94 1.85
N CYS A 423 13.51 -6.48 0.68
CA CYS A 423 12.18 -5.94 0.50
C CYS A 423 11.11 -6.98 0.83
N PHE A 424 11.18 -8.18 0.26
CA PHE A 424 10.23 -9.26 0.54
C PHE A 424 10.14 -9.57 2.03
N SER A 425 11.28 -9.80 2.69
CA SER A 425 11.33 -10.16 4.11
C SER A 425 10.72 -9.10 5.01
N LYS A 426 10.93 -7.83 4.66
CA LYS A 426 10.31 -6.70 5.35
C LYS A 426 8.78 -6.71 5.16
N TYR A 427 8.30 -7.04 3.96
CA TYR A 427 6.86 -7.11 3.66
C TYR A 427 6.15 -8.21 4.45
N VAL A 428 6.74 -9.39 4.53
CA VAL A 428 6.17 -10.51 5.26
C VAL A 428 6.50 -10.47 6.76
N GLY A 429 7.26 -9.47 7.23
CA GLY A 429 7.61 -9.31 8.64
C GLY A 429 8.67 -10.29 9.14
N TRP A 430 9.54 -10.81 8.23
CA TRP A 430 10.66 -11.69 8.57
C TRP A 430 11.97 -10.96 8.79
N GLY A 431 11.99 -9.63 8.71
CA GLY A 431 13.14 -8.77 8.93
C GLY A 431 12.81 -7.29 8.96
N ASN A 432 13.70 -6.49 9.55
CA ASN A 432 13.55 -5.03 9.64
C ASN A 432 14.32 -4.27 8.54
N GLY A 433 14.83 -4.97 7.52
CA GLY A 433 15.71 -4.41 6.47
C GLY A 433 17.09 -5.06 6.44
N ILE A 434 18.07 -4.40 5.86
CA ILE A 434 19.36 -4.94 5.36
C ILE A 434 20.17 -5.76 6.39
N ASN A 435 19.92 -5.67 7.71
CA ASN A 435 20.78 -6.32 8.71
C ASN A 435 20.05 -7.00 9.88
N THR A 436 18.72 -7.07 9.88
CA THR A 436 17.99 -7.68 10.99
C THR A 436 16.92 -8.63 10.46
N TRP A 437 17.19 -9.90 10.61
CA TRP A 437 16.30 -10.99 10.23
C TRP A 437 15.68 -11.59 11.48
N VAL A 438 14.45 -12.11 11.34
CA VAL A 438 13.91 -13.05 12.30
C VAL A 438 14.88 -14.23 12.37
N ALA A 439 15.58 -14.33 13.49
CA ALA A 439 16.68 -15.29 13.65
C ALA A 439 16.17 -16.73 13.81
N SER A 440 14.89 -16.91 14.12
CA SER A 440 14.27 -18.21 14.40
C SER A 440 12.75 -18.08 14.26
N THR A 441 12.05 -19.20 14.01
CA THR A 441 10.58 -19.27 14.10
C THR A 441 10.04 -18.84 15.47
N LYS A 442 10.86 -18.82 16.51
CA LYS A 442 10.49 -18.29 17.83
C LYS A 442 10.20 -16.80 17.84
N ASP A 443 10.75 -16.08 16.87
CA ASP A 443 10.61 -14.62 16.73
C ASP A 443 9.45 -14.24 15.79
N LEU A 444 8.75 -15.24 15.20
CA LEU A 444 7.59 -15.02 14.37
C LEU A 444 6.35 -14.63 15.19
N THR A 445 5.47 -13.86 14.59
CA THR A 445 4.20 -13.47 15.18
C THR A 445 3.10 -14.45 14.77
N PHE A 446 2.65 -15.29 15.71
CA PHE A 446 1.63 -16.31 15.47
C PHE A 446 0.23 -15.85 15.87
N ASN A 447 -0.28 -14.80 15.23
CA ASN A 447 -1.63 -14.33 15.43
C ASN A 447 -2.19 -13.64 14.16
N SER A 448 -3.46 -13.31 14.18
CA SER A 448 -4.15 -12.66 13.04
C SER A 448 -3.70 -11.22 12.74
N THR A 449 -2.86 -10.62 13.59
CA THR A 449 -2.30 -9.26 13.35
C THR A 449 -0.97 -9.30 12.61
N ALA A 450 -0.36 -10.49 12.43
CA ALA A 450 0.87 -10.65 11.68
C ALA A 450 0.72 -10.13 10.24
N PRO A 451 1.79 -9.64 9.61
CA PRO A 451 1.76 -9.15 8.23
C PRO A 451 1.23 -10.19 7.24
N SER A 452 0.68 -9.75 6.11
CA SER A 452 0.28 -10.65 5.03
C SER A 452 1.48 -11.45 4.52
N GLY A 453 1.31 -12.76 4.29
CA GLY A 453 2.38 -13.66 3.88
C GLY A 453 3.38 -14.02 5.00
N HIS A 454 3.13 -13.61 6.24
CA HIS A 454 4.00 -13.93 7.38
C HIS A 454 4.12 -15.42 7.63
N LEU A 455 3.03 -16.16 7.47
CA LEU A 455 2.93 -17.60 7.66
C LEU A 455 2.55 -18.33 6.35
N PRO A 456 2.93 -19.60 6.18
CA PRO A 456 3.81 -20.36 7.05
C PRO A 456 5.26 -19.89 6.98
N GLY A 457 5.90 -19.78 8.12
CA GLY A 457 7.27 -19.29 8.28
C GLY A 457 8.25 -20.36 8.79
N GLY A 458 7.79 -21.54 9.13
CA GLY A 458 8.58 -22.63 9.71
C GLY A 458 9.75 -23.11 8.83
N MET A 459 9.69 -22.79 7.53
CA MET A 459 10.80 -23.01 6.63
C MET A 459 12.04 -22.14 6.90
N LEU A 460 11.89 -21.07 7.71
CA LEU A 460 13.01 -20.21 8.13
C LEU A 460 14.01 -20.95 9.04
N ASP A 461 13.55 -21.83 9.94
CA ASP A 461 14.41 -22.57 10.84
C ASP A 461 15.37 -23.53 10.11
N TRP A 462 14.98 -24.01 8.92
CA TRP A 462 15.81 -24.96 8.16
C TRP A 462 17.11 -24.37 7.63
N LEU A 463 17.15 -23.06 7.50
CA LEU A 463 18.20 -22.33 6.84
C LEU A 463 19.22 -21.76 7.83
N TRP A 464 18.73 -21.34 8.97
CA TRP A 464 19.54 -20.69 9.98
C TRP A 464 20.44 -21.68 10.73
N PHE A 465 19.97 -22.90 10.99
CA PHE A 465 20.72 -23.89 11.78
C PHE A 465 21.95 -24.41 11.10
N LYS A 466 21.93 -24.60 9.80
CA LYS A 466 23.04 -25.23 9.05
C LYS A 466 24.11 -24.25 8.58
N TYR A 467 23.76 -23.01 8.32
CA TYR A 467 24.67 -22.05 7.67
C TYR A 467 25.44 -21.16 8.65
N ARG A 468 25.02 -21.05 9.88
CA ARG A 468 25.77 -20.36 10.93
C ARG A 468 27.13 -21.00 11.20
N GLU A 469 27.26 -22.32 11.00
CA GLU A 469 28.49 -23.09 11.24
C GLU A 469 29.40 -23.21 10.03
N VAL A 470 28.89 -22.98 8.81
CA VAL A 470 29.58 -23.40 7.58
C VAL A 470 30.06 -22.27 6.66
N ALA A 471 29.52 -21.05 6.77
CA ALA A 471 29.92 -19.95 5.88
C ALA A 471 29.90 -18.58 6.58
N PRO A 472 31.04 -18.15 7.12
CA PRO A 472 31.17 -16.78 7.65
C PRO A 472 31.23 -15.69 6.56
N ASP A 473 31.25 -16.02 5.28
CA ASP A 473 31.55 -15.15 4.15
C ASP A 473 30.35 -14.79 3.24
N GLY A 474 29.10 -14.99 3.67
CA GLY A 474 27.91 -14.57 2.93
C GLY A 474 27.46 -15.52 1.80
N ALA A 475 28.24 -16.52 1.40
CA ALA A 475 27.89 -17.50 0.35
C ALA A 475 26.69 -18.40 0.75
N ALA A 476 26.34 -18.42 2.03
CA ALA A 476 25.20 -19.15 2.55
C ALA A 476 23.86 -18.48 2.20
N PHE A 477 23.87 -17.17 2.03
CA PHE A 477 22.68 -16.40 1.69
C PHE A 477 22.18 -16.65 0.27
N GLU A 478 23.06 -16.88 -0.70
CA GLU A 478 22.68 -17.11 -2.10
C GLU A 478 21.82 -18.36 -2.31
N LYS A 479 21.85 -19.33 -1.40
CA LYS A 479 21.09 -20.56 -1.52
C LYS A 479 19.66 -20.47 -1.00
N TRP A 480 19.37 -19.49 -0.16
CA TRP A 480 18.08 -19.41 0.53
C TRP A 480 16.98 -18.75 -0.31
N TRP A 481 17.21 -17.61 -0.98
CA TRP A 481 16.21 -17.02 -1.88
C TRP A 481 15.86 -17.93 -3.07
N ASN A 482 16.75 -18.88 -3.39
CA ASN A 482 16.46 -19.90 -4.38
C ASN A 482 15.28 -20.81 -3.98
N ILE A 483 15.00 -20.98 -2.67
CA ILE A 483 13.85 -21.77 -2.19
C ILE A 483 12.54 -21.02 -2.43
N LEU A 484 12.47 -19.73 -2.11
CA LEU A 484 11.28 -18.92 -2.39
C LEU A 484 11.00 -18.83 -3.89
N SER A 485 12.04 -18.58 -4.69
CA SER A 485 11.93 -18.56 -6.15
C SER A 485 11.50 -19.91 -6.71
N ALA A 486 11.98 -21.02 -6.13
CA ALA A 486 11.56 -22.36 -6.50
C ALA A 486 10.10 -22.62 -6.13
N LEU A 487 9.67 -22.20 -4.95
CA LEU A 487 8.30 -22.33 -4.48
C LEU A 487 7.34 -21.51 -5.35
N ALA A 488 7.69 -20.26 -5.66
CA ALA A 488 6.92 -19.38 -6.53
C ALA A 488 6.79 -19.97 -7.95
N SER A 489 7.90 -20.50 -8.51
CA SER A 489 7.89 -21.16 -9.82
C SER A 489 7.06 -22.44 -9.80
N LYS A 490 7.11 -23.22 -8.72
CA LYS A 490 6.35 -24.46 -8.56
C LYS A 490 4.84 -24.18 -8.47
N LEU A 491 4.43 -23.26 -7.62
CA LEU A 491 3.03 -22.85 -7.49
C LEU A 491 2.44 -22.38 -8.83
N GLN A 492 3.19 -21.58 -9.58
CA GLN A 492 2.75 -21.13 -10.90
C GLN A 492 2.52 -22.27 -11.88
N LYS A 493 3.35 -23.32 -11.82
CA LYS A 493 3.18 -24.51 -12.65
C LYS A 493 2.00 -25.38 -12.22
N CYS A 494 1.67 -25.37 -10.93
CA CYS A 494 0.58 -26.15 -10.34
C CYS A 494 -0.81 -25.51 -10.53
N GLN A 495 -0.88 -24.19 -10.79
CA GLN A 495 -2.15 -23.53 -11.09
C GLN A 495 -2.64 -23.95 -12.48
N PRO A 496 -3.93 -24.34 -12.64
CA PRO A 496 -4.48 -24.66 -13.96
C PRO A 496 -4.35 -23.43 -14.85
N ARG A 497 -3.75 -23.61 -16.05
CA ARG A 497 -3.75 -22.56 -17.06
C ARG A 497 -5.21 -22.24 -17.38
N SER A 498 -5.64 -21.00 -17.12
CA SER A 498 -6.90 -20.51 -17.64
C SER A 498 -6.89 -20.74 -19.15
N ARG A 499 -7.79 -21.62 -19.63
CA ARG A 499 -8.04 -21.73 -21.08
C ARG A 499 -8.64 -20.38 -21.51
N ASN A 500 -7.89 -19.66 -22.33
CA ASN A 500 -8.41 -18.54 -23.10
C ASN A 500 -9.59 -19.00 -23.97
#